data_f517af3123641837ff423ca689032eef
#
_entry.id   f517af3123641837ff423ca689032eef
#
_cell.length_a   1.000
_cell.length_b   1.000
_cell.length_c   1.000
_cell.angle_alpha   90.00
_cell.angle_beta   90.00
_cell.angle_gamma   90.00
#
_symmetry.space_group_name_H-M   'P 1'
#
loop_
_entity.id
_entity.type
_entity.pdbx_description
1 polymer ?
#
loop_
_entity_poly.entity_id
_entity_poly.type
_entity_poly.pdbx_seq_one_letter_code
_entity_poly.pdbx_strand_id
1 'polypeptide(L)'
;NTMKDLGIPFTREQAELFQKRYKENQSHLHVSGVMTQLLDECEAAGVKMGVITNGPFSHQVQKFHTLGLDKWFTEDHLIVSAGVGVAKPDVQIFRMAEEKWGMEPENTFMIGDSLENDIAGAKNAGWKTIWMNHHSYTVPEGMEKPDYIAYTEEELRKLIVQICFTTKKDG
;
A
#
# COMPACT_ATOMS: atom_id res chain seq x y z
N ASN A 1 20.86 -2.59 -12.00
CA ASN A 1 21.71 -1.37 -12.01
C ASN A 1 21.20 -0.37 -13.04
N THR A 2 19.99 0.15 -12.78
CA THR A 2 19.19 1.01 -13.68
C THR A 2 19.95 2.20 -14.28
N MET A 3 20.86 2.82 -13.53
CA MET A 3 21.66 3.96 -14.01
C MET A 3 22.71 3.55 -15.03
N LYS A 4 23.29 2.35 -14.86
CA LYS A 4 24.25 1.78 -15.80
C LYS A 4 23.58 1.38 -17.12
N ASP A 5 22.36 0.88 -17.01
CA ASP A 5 21.54 0.45 -18.15
C ASP A 5 21.03 1.65 -18.96
N LEU A 6 20.89 2.82 -18.32
CA LEU A 6 20.52 4.09 -18.96
C LEU A 6 21.73 4.88 -19.49
N GLY A 7 22.97 4.34 -19.38
CA GLY A 7 24.18 5.02 -19.86
C GLY A 7 24.53 6.30 -19.08
N ILE A 8 23.97 6.50 -17.87
CA ILE A 8 24.23 7.67 -17.06
C ILE A 8 25.50 7.41 -16.24
N PRO A 9 26.57 8.21 -16.43
CA PRO A 9 27.79 8.06 -15.65
C PRO A 9 27.49 8.38 -14.18
N PHE A 10 27.65 7.38 -13.33
CA PHE A 10 27.35 7.46 -11.90
C PHE A 10 28.55 6.95 -11.09
N THR A 11 29.17 7.81 -10.32
CA THR A 11 30.32 7.44 -9.51
C THR A 11 29.87 6.77 -8.21
N ARG A 12 30.76 5.99 -7.58
CA ARG A 12 30.49 5.36 -6.29
C ARG A 12 30.15 6.40 -5.22
N GLU A 13 30.84 7.53 -5.23
CA GLU A 13 30.63 8.64 -4.29
C GLU A 13 29.24 9.28 -4.48
N GLN A 14 28.78 9.43 -5.72
CA GLN A 14 27.41 9.89 -6.03
C GLN A 14 26.37 8.89 -5.55
N ALA A 15 26.65 7.58 -5.67
CA ALA A 15 25.75 6.54 -5.17
C ALA A 15 25.63 6.59 -3.64
N GLU A 16 26.75 6.74 -2.95
CA GLU A 16 26.78 6.85 -1.48
C GLU A 16 26.06 8.12 -0.99
N LEU A 17 26.28 9.26 -1.67
CA LEU A 17 25.59 10.51 -1.35
C LEU A 17 24.07 10.40 -1.62
N PHE A 18 23.68 9.78 -2.74
CA PHE A 18 22.27 9.55 -3.05
C PHE A 18 21.61 8.65 -2.00
N GLN A 19 22.26 7.54 -1.62
CA GLN A 19 21.74 6.65 -0.59
C GLN A 19 21.64 7.35 0.78
N LYS A 20 22.63 8.19 1.13
CA LYS A 20 22.60 8.97 2.36
C LYS A 20 21.40 9.93 2.37
N ARG A 21 21.22 10.73 1.32
CA ARG A 21 20.07 11.64 1.18
C ARG A 21 18.74 10.91 1.16
N TYR A 22 18.68 9.76 0.50
CA TYR A 22 17.47 8.94 0.47
C TYR A 22 17.10 8.45 1.89
N LYS A 23 18.08 7.99 2.66
CA LYS A 23 17.87 7.60 4.07
C LYS A 23 17.48 8.78 4.96
N GLU A 24 18.13 9.93 4.79
CA GLU A 24 17.79 11.16 5.52
C GLU A 24 16.34 11.60 5.23
N ASN A 25 15.92 11.59 3.96
CA ASN A 25 14.56 11.90 3.60
C ASN A 25 13.54 10.88 4.16
N GLN A 26 13.91 9.60 4.25
CA GLN A 26 13.05 8.59 4.85
C GLN A 26 12.88 8.74 6.36
N SER A 27 13.86 9.30 7.08
CA SER A 27 13.78 9.51 8.53
C SER A 27 12.74 10.55 8.96
N HIS A 28 12.25 11.35 8.03
CA HIS A 28 11.19 12.36 8.26
C HIS A 28 9.80 11.94 7.77
N LEU A 29 9.66 10.69 7.32
CA LEU A 29 8.35 10.17 6.90
C LEU A 29 7.45 10.00 8.14
N HIS A 30 6.23 10.46 8.02
CA HIS A 30 5.19 10.25 9.03
C HIS A 30 3.84 10.07 8.33
N VAL A 31 2.94 9.38 8.99
CA VAL A 31 1.54 9.29 8.53
C VAL A 31 0.88 10.65 8.71
N SER A 32 0.18 11.13 7.70
CA SER A 32 -0.54 12.42 7.77
C SER A 32 -1.64 12.40 8.85
N GLY A 33 -2.10 13.58 9.25
CA GLY A 33 -3.20 13.69 10.21
C GLY A 33 -4.49 13.05 9.69
N VAL A 34 -4.78 13.16 8.40
CA VAL A 34 -5.97 12.55 7.77
C VAL A 34 -5.89 11.04 7.79
N MET A 35 -4.73 10.48 7.42
CA MET A 35 -4.52 9.03 7.46
C MET A 35 -4.49 8.49 8.89
N THR A 36 -3.90 9.24 9.85
CA THR A 36 -3.96 8.90 11.27
C THR A 36 -5.40 8.77 11.73
N GLN A 37 -6.24 9.76 11.42
CA GLN A 37 -7.65 9.73 11.78
C GLN A 37 -8.40 8.57 11.13
N LEU A 38 -8.13 8.28 9.85
CA LEU A 38 -8.73 7.15 9.14
C LEU A 38 -8.37 5.81 9.79
N LEU A 39 -7.09 5.60 10.12
CA LEU A 39 -6.63 4.37 10.76
C LEU A 39 -7.21 4.21 12.17
N ASP A 40 -7.30 5.29 12.96
CA ASP A 40 -7.96 5.30 14.28
C ASP A 40 -9.45 4.93 14.18
N GLU A 41 -10.16 5.46 13.18
CA GLU A 41 -11.57 5.14 12.90
C GLU A 41 -11.77 3.67 12.50
N CYS A 42 -10.91 3.15 11.64
CA CYS A 42 -10.95 1.75 11.22
C CYS A 42 -10.66 0.79 12.38
N GLU A 43 -9.65 1.08 13.20
CA GLU A 43 -9.32 0.31 14.40
C GLU A 43 -10.48 0.30 15.38
N ALA A 44 -11.04 1.47 15.71
CA ALA A 44 -12.18 1.61 16.63
C ALA A 44 -13.43 0.85 16.16
N ALA A 45 -13.60 0.72 14.85
CA ALA A 45 -14.71 -0.05 14.24
C ALA A 45 -14.41 -1.56 14.09
N GLY A 46 -13.24 -2.01 14.47
CA GLY A 46 -12.82 -3.41 14.35
C GLY A 46 -12.60 -3.86 12.90
N VAL A 47 -12.27 -2.93 12.00
CA VAL A 47 -11.92 -3.27 10.61
C VAL A 47 -10.58 -3.98 10.60
N LYS A 48 -10.52 -5.16 9.98
CA LYS A 48 -9.25 -5.87 9.79
C LYS A 48 -8.38 -5.10 8.80
N MET A 49 -7.15 -4.82 9.18
CA MET A 49 -6.21 -4.07 8.35
C MET A 49 -4.87 -4.79 8.26
N GLY A 50 -4.15 -4.61 7.15
CA GLY A 50 -2.81 -5.13 6.95
C GLY A 50 -2.06 -4.38 5.86
N VAL A 51 -0.76 -4.59 5.78
CA VAL A 51 0.14 -3.94 4.83
C VAL A 51 0.83 -4.97 3.96
N ILE A 52 0.67 -4.85 2.63
CA ILE A 52 1.38 -5.66 1.63
C ILE A 52 2.30 -4.74 0.84
N THR A 53 3.60 -4.98 0.89
CA THR A 53 4.59 -4.10 0.24
C THR A 53 5.65 -4.86 -0.53
N ASN A 54 5.99 -4.35 -1.73
CA ASN A 54 7.12 -4.86 -2.51
C ASN A 54 8.42 -4.19 -2.08
N GLY A 55 9.49 -4.97 -1.97
CA GLY A 55 10.83 -4.44 -1.74
C GLY A 55 11.68 -5.29 -0.78
N PRO A 56 12.93 -4.85 -0.51
CA PRO A 56 13.82 -5.51 0.43
C PRO A 56 13.24 -5.50 1.84
N PHE A 57 13.30 -6.65 2.53
CA PHE A 57 12.65 -6.86 3.83
C PHE A 57 13.06 -5.80 4.87
N SER A 58 14.36 -5.61 5.09
CA SER A 58 14.86 -4.64 6.07
C SER A 58 14.44 -3.20 5.80
N HIS A 59 14.34 -2.82 4.52
CA HIS A 59 13.92 -1.47 4.14
C HIS A 59 12.44 -1.23 4.44
N GLN A 60 11.59 -2.22 4.14
CA GLN A 60 10.14 -2.08 4.35
C GLN A 60 9.80 -2.13 5.85
N VAL A 61 10.46 -2.99 6.63
CA VAL A 61 10.31 -3.01 8.09
C VAL A 61 10.77 -1.69 8.72
N GLN A 62 11.93 -1.16 8.31
CA GLN A 62 12.39 0.14 8.79
C GLN A 62 11.41 1.27 8.44
N LYS A 63 10.86 1.27 7.21
CA LYS A 63 9.86 2.25 6.77
C LYS A 63 8.57 2.14 7.60
N PHE A 64 8.13 0.93 7.89
CA PHE A 64 6.96 0.65 8.73
C PHE A 64 7.11 1.31 10.11
N HIS A 65 8.23 1.09 10.81
CA HIS A 65 8.50 1.72 12.10
C HIS A 65 8.70 3.24 12.00
N THR A 66 9.42 3.72 10.97
CA THR A 66 9.63 5.16 10.77
C THR A 66 8.32 5.91 10.57
N LEU A 67 7.35 5.32 9.87
CA LEU A 67 6.00 5.86 9.70
C LEU A 67 5.16 5.82 10.99
N GLY A 68 5.62 5.14 12.04
CA GLY A 68 4.86 4.95 13.28
C GLY A 68 3.64 4.04 13.10
N LEU A 69 3.69 3.12 12.14
CA LEU A 69 2.59 2.19 11.88
C LEU A 69 2.38 1.19 13.01
N ASP A 70 3.35 1.05 13.92
CA ASP A 70 3.26 0.26 15.15
C ASP A 70 2.06 0.64 16.04
N LYS A 71 1.51 1.83 15.84
CA LYS A 71 0.31 2.28 16.56
C LYS A 71 -0.91 1.41 16.24
N TRP A 72 -1.06 0.96 14.99
CA TRP A 72 -2.24 0.23 14.50
C TRP A 72 -1.95 -1.20 14.10
N PHE A 73 -0.68 -1.53 13.85
CA PHE A 73 -0.25 -2.80 13.30
C PHE A 73 0.89 -3.38 14.13
N THR A 74 0.93 -4.69 14.25
CA THR A 74 2.13 -5.43 14.62
C THR A 74 2.85 -5.90 13.35
N GLU A 75 4.07 -6.42 13.47
CA GLU A 75 4.79 -7.01 12.32
C GLU A 75 4.02 -8.17 11.66
N ASP A 76 3.12 -8.83 12.42
CA ASP A 76 2.23 -9.86 11.87
C ASP A 76 1.22 -9.31 10.86
N HIS A 77 0.93 -8.01 10.88
CA HIS A 77 0.10 -7.33 9.91
C HIS A 77 0.90 -6.80 8.70
N LEU A 78 2.18 -7.19 8.57
CA LEU A 78 3.05 -6.79 7.47
C LEU A 78 3.45 -8.00 6.62
N ILE A 79 3.21 -7.92 5.31
CA ILE A 79 3.73 -8.85 4.30
C ILE A 79 4.69 -8.08 3.39
N VAL A 80 5.96 -8.48 3.41
CA VAL A 80 7.00 -7.91 2.55
C VAL A 80 7.39 -8.93 1.49
N SER A 81 7.34 -8.57 0.21
CA SER A 81 7.59 -9.48 -0.92
C SER A 81 8.91 -10.25 -0.81
N ALA A 82 10.00 -9.59 -0.41
CA ALA A 82 11.29 -10.25 -0.23
C ALA A 82 11.32 -11.24 0.96
N GLY A 83 10.41 -11.09 1.93
CA GLY A 83 10.29 -12.02 3.06
C GLY A 83 9.50 -13.28 2.72
N VAL A 84 8.57 -13.19 1.77
CA VAL A 84 7.70 -14.31 1.37
C VAL A 84 8.07 -14.91 0.01
N GLY A 85 8.99 -14.29 -0.72
CA GLY A 85 9.46 -14.76 -2.04
C GLY A 85 8.51 -14.51 -3.20
N VAL A 86 7.40 -13.80 -2.97
CA VAL A 86 6.38 -13.45 -3.97
C VAL A 86 6.08 -11.95 -3.88
N ALA A 87 5.88 -11.30 -5.01
CA ALA A 87 5.66 -9.85 -5.09
C ALA A 87 4.35 -9.53 -5.82
N LYS A 88 3.69 -8.43 -5.46
CA LYS A 88 2.60 -7.88 -6.27
C LYS A 88 3.13 -7.58 -7.69
N PRO A 89 2.39 -7.90 -8.76
CA PRO A 89 0.96 -8.23 -8.82
C PRO A 89 0.60 -9.72 -8.74
N ASP A 90 1.54 -10.60 -8.37
CA ASP A 90 1.23 -12.04 -8.26
C ASP A 90 0.11 -12.28 -7.24
N VAL A 91 -0.92 -13.00 -7.67
CA VAL A 91 -2.11 -13.34 -6.85
C VAL A 91 -1.73 -14.06 -5.55
N GLN A 92 -0.64 -14.80 -5.54
CA GLN A 92 -0.24 -15.58 -4.37
C GLN A 92 0.01 -14.70 -3.14
N ILE A 93 0.56 -13.47 -3.30
CA ILE A 93 0.81 -12.60 -2.14
C ILE A 93 -0.49 -12.13 -1.49
N PHE A 94 -1.57 -11.95 -2.27
CA PHE A 94 -2.89 -11.61 -1.76
C PHE A 94 -3.54 -12.82 -1.06
N ARG A 95 -3.38 -14.04 -1.60
CA ARG A 95 -3.84 -15.27 -0.94
C ARG A 95 -3.15 -15.50 0.40
N MET A 96 -1.85 -15.22 0.50
CA MET A 96 -1.13 -15.24 1.78
C MET A 96 -1.71 -14.27 2.80
N ALA A 97 -2.14 -13.08 2.36
CA ALA A 97 -2.79 -12.09 3.23
C ALA A 97 -4.17 -12.58 3.70
N GLU A 98 -4.97 -13.16 2.80
CA GLU A 98 -6.27 -13.77 3.12
C GLU A 98 -6.12 -14.84 4.19
N GLU A 99 -5.20 -15.77 3.99
CA GLU A 99 -4.94 -16.86 4.94
C GLU A 99 -4.42 -16.32 6.28
N LYS A 100 -3.41 -15.44 6.24
CA LYS A 100 -2.77 -14.92 7.44
C LYS A 100 -3.71 -14.10 8.31
N TRP A 101 -4.56 -13.27 7.70
CA TRP A 101 -5.42 -12.31 8.41
C TRP A 101 -6.89 -12.72 8.45
N GLY A 102 -7.26 -13.85 7.86
CA GLY A 102 -8.64 -14.33 7.79
C GLY A 102 -9.53 -13.33 7.06
N MET A 103 -9.10 -12.87 5.88
CA MET A 103 -9.83 -11.92 5.04
C MET A 103 -10.58 -12.67 3.96
N GLU A 104 -11.84 -12.23 3.68
CA GLU A 104 -12.64 -12.73 2.58
C GLU A 104 -12.47 -11.80 1.37
N PRO A 105 -12.09 -12.32 0.19
CA PRO A 105 -11.76 -11.51 -0.99
C PRO A 105 -12.83 -10.48 -1.34
N GLU A 106 -14.10 -10.90 -1.39
CA GLU A 106 -15.25 -10.06 -1.74
C GLU A 106 -15.52 -8.91 -0.77
N ASN A 107 -15.01 -9.01 0.46
CA ASN A 107 -15.16 -8.02 1.52
C ASN A 107 -13.86 -7.25 1.79
N THR A 108 -12.81 -7.52 1.00
CA THR A 108 -11.49 -6.94 1.18
C THR A 108 -11.20 -5.88 0.12
N PHE A 109 -10.57 -4.79 0.54
CA PHE A 109 -10.15 -3.71 -0.34
C PHE A 109 -8.63 -3.60 -0.35
N MET A 110 -8.04 -3.55 -1.54
CA MET A 110 -6.68 -3.07 -1.73
C MET A 110 -6.70 -1.58 -1.98
N ILE A 111 -5.94 -0.85 -1.17
CA ILE A 111 -5.70 0.59 -1.34
C ILE A 111 -4.23 0.74 -1.76
N GLY A 112 -3.98 1.32 -2.92
CA GLY A 112 -2.62 1.48 -3.41
C GLY A 112 -2.51 2.49 -4.54
N ASP A 113 -1.28 2.87 -4.88
CA ASP A 113 -0.97 3.87 -5.91
C ASP A 113 -0.54 3.26 -7.25
N SER A 114 -0.15 2.00 -7.26
CA SER A 114 0.28 1.30 -8.48
C SER A 114 -0.89 0.57 -9.15
N LEU A 115 -1.29 1.05 -10.36
CA LEU A 115 -2.31 0.36 -11.15
C LEU A 115 -1.92 -1.09 -11.46
N GLU A 116 -0.66 -1.35 -11.80
CA GLU A 116 -0.20 -2.68 -12.16
C GLU A 116 -0.05 -3.59 -10.93
N ASN A 117 0.67 -3.12 -9.90
CA ASN A 117 1.00 -3.98 -8.77
C ASN A 117 -0.15 -4.12 -7.78
N ASP A 118 -0.77 -3.00 -7.41
CA ASP A 118 -1.78 -2.99 -6.36
C ASP A 118 -3.17 -3.31 -6.93
N ILE A 119 -3.59 -2.55 -7.93
CA ILE A 119 -4.96 -2.60 -8.42
C ILE A 119 -5.20 -3.86 -9.25
N ALA A 120 -4.41 -4.08 -10.32
CA ALA A 120 -4.58 -5.26 -11.16
C ALA A 120 -4.31 -6.55 -10.38
N GLY A 121 -3.27 -6.58 -9.53
CA GLY A 121 -2.96 -7.74 -8.71
C GLY A 121 -4.11 -8.11 -7.76
N ALA A 122 -4.68 -7.13 -7.06
CA ALA A 122 -5.78 -7.33 -6.12
C ALA A 122 -7.07 -7.76 -6.85
N LYS A 123 -7.40 -7.15 -8.00
CA LYS A 123 -8.56 -7.57 -8.81
C LYS A 123 -8.44 -9.01 -9.30
N ASN A 124 -7.24 -9.43 -9.72
CA ASN A 124 -6.97 -10.82 -10.09
C ASN A 124 -7.14 -11.79 -8.90
N ALA A 125 -6.94 -11.29 -7.67
CA ALA A 125 -7.24 -12.04 -6.45
C ALA A 125 -8.72 -11.99 -6.02
N GLY A 126 -9.58 -11.25 -6.72
CA GLY A 126 -11.00 -11.08 -6.40
C GLY A 126 -11.28 -10.02 -5.33
N TRP A 127 -10.29 -9.19 -5.00
CA TRP A 127 -10.47 -8.08 -4.06
C TRP A 127 -11.08 -6.87 -4.76
N LYS A 128 -11.76 -6.03 -3.98
CA LYS A 128 -12.14 -4.69 -4.40
C LYS A 128 -10.94 -3.75 -4.32
N THR A 129 -10.98 -2.65 -5.05
CA THR A 129 -9.81 -1.78 -5.21
C THR A 129 -10.15 -0.31 -5.07
N ILE A 130 -9.27 0.43 -4.37
CA ILE A 130 -9.27 1.90 -4.33
C ILE A 130 -7.91 2.38 -4.81
N TRP A 131 -7.89 3.02 -5.97
CA TRP A 131 -6.65 3.58 -6.51
C TRP A 131 -6.39 4.98 -5.94
N MET A 132 -5.25 5.13 -5.24
CA MET A 132 -4.75 6.42 -4.79
C MET A 132 -4.04 7.14 -5.94
N ASN A 133 -4.77 7.95 -6.68
CA ASN A 133 -4.31 8.60 -7.90
C ASN A 133 -3.90 10.07 -7.68
N HIS A 134 -2.90 10.29 -6.83
CA HIS A 134 -2.41 11.64 -6.48
C HIS A 134 -1.96 12.50 -7.68
N HIS A 135 -1.60 11.86 -8.79
CA HIS A 135 -1.10 12.54 -10.00
C HIS A 135 -2.15 12.71 -11.09
N SER A 136 -3.39 12.31 -10.85
CA SER A 136 -4.49 12.38 -11.82
C SER A 136 -4.17 11.70 -13.17
N TYR A 137 -3.48 10.54 -13.11
CA TYR A 137 -3.20 9.75 -14.29
C TYR A 137 -4.50 9.13 -14.85
N THR A 138 -4.51 8.89 -16.15
CA THR A 138 -5.59 8.14 -16.81
C THR A 138 -5.28 6.64 -16.74
N VAL A 139 -6.33 5.82 -16.58
CA VAL A 139 -6.17 4.37 -16.71
C VAL A 139 -5.83 4.05 -18.17
N PRO A 140 -4.73 3.35 -18.46
CA PRO A 140 -4.35 2.96 -19.81
C PRO A 140 -5.45 2.14 -20.49
N GLU A 141 -5.58 2.28 -21.81
CA GLU A 141 -6.51 1.50 -22.60
C GLU A 141 -6.18 0.00 -22.48
N GLY A 142 -7.20 -0.84 -22.29
CA GLY A 142 -7.03 -2.29 -22.09
C GLY A 142 -6.69 -2.72 -20.66
N MET A 143 -6.42 -1.78 -19.75
CA MET A 143 -6.24 -2.10 -18.33
C MET A 143 -7.57 -2.11 -17.59
N GLU A 144 -7.75 -3.05 -16.68
CA GLU A 144 -8.94 -3.14 -15.84
C GLU A 144 -9.04 -1.92 -14.92
N LYS A 145 -10.25 -1.33 -14.84
CA LYS A 145 -10.47 -0.14 -14.02
C LYS A 145 -10.55 -0.49 -12.53
N PRO A 146 -10.02 0.38 -11.64
CA PRO A 146 -10.27 0.26 -10.21
C PRO A 146 -11.77 0.40 -9.89
N ASP A 147 -12.21 -0.17 -8.77
CA ASP A 147 -13.62 -0.02 -8.35
C ASP A 147 -13.89 1.41 -7.85
N TYR A 148 -12.89 2.02 -7.21
CA TYR A 148 -12.93 3.41 -6.75
C TYR A 148 -11.60 4.10 -7.04
N ILE A 149 -11.66 5.43 -7.15
CA ILE A 149 -10.47 6.30 -7.28
C ILE A 149 -10.57 7.38 -6.20
N ALA A 150 -9.47 7.62 -5.50
CA ALA A 150 -9.30 8.76 -4.62
C ALA A 150 -8.06 9.55 -5.05
N TYR A 151 -8.19 10.86 -5.15
CA TYR A 151 -7.11 11.76 -5.56
C TYR A 151 -6.40 12.39 -4.36
N THR A 152 -7.07 12.41 -3.21
CA THR A 152 -6.55 12.92 -1.95
C THR A 152 -6.84 11.96 -0.81
N GLU A 153 -6.14 12.11 0.30
CA GLU A 153 -6.38 11.32 1.51
C GLU A 153 -7.76 11.62 2.12
N GLU A 154 -8.26 12.85 1.98
CA GLU A 154 -9.60 13.24 2.42
C GLU A 154 -10.69 12.52 1.60
N GLU A 155 -10.48 12.35 0.30
CA GLU A 155 -11.39 11.57 -0.56
C GLU A 155 -11.35 10.10 -0.18
N LEU A 156 -10.15 9.54 0.04
CA LEU A 156 -9.99 8.18 0.53
C LEU A 156 -10.76 7.97 1.84
N ARG A 157 -10.54 8.85 2.81
CA ARG A 157 -11.24 8.75 4.10
C ARG A 157 -12.75 8.77 3.95
N LYS A 158 -13.30 9.68 3.12
CA LYS A 158 -14.75 9.74 2.84
C LYS A 158 -15.27 8.43 2.24
N LEU A 159 -14.54 7.86 1.27
CA LEU A 159 -14.89 6.59 0.66
C LEU A 159 -14.92 5.45 1.68
N ILE A 160 -13.88 5.31 2.50
CA ILE A 160 -13.80 4.26 3.52
C ILE A 160 -14.91 4.41 4.55
N VAL A 161 -15.19 5.63 5.02
CA VAL A 161 -16.29 5.91 5.96
C VAL A 161 -17.63 5.50 5.35
N GLN A 162 -17.86 5.82 4.08
CA GLN A 162 -19.08 5.43 3.38
C GLN A 162 -19.19 3.91 3.23
N ILE A 163 -18.13 3.23 2.84
CA ILE A 163 -18.11 1.78 2.60
C ILE A 163 -18.27 1.01 3.93
N CYS A 164 -17.47 1.36 4.94
CA CYS A 164 -17.37 0.54 6.15
C CYS A 164 -18.43 0.87 7.21
N PHE A 165 -18.94 2.13 7.24
CA PHE A 165 -19.74 2.58 8.37
C PHE A 165 -21.19 2.93 8.02
N THR A 166 -21.51 3.16 6.72
CA THR A 166 -22.87 3.51 6.31
C THR A 166 -23.73 2.28 6.00
N THR A 167 -23.11 1.17 5.61
CA THR A 167 -23.83 -0.10 5.28
C THR A 167 -24.39 -0.87 6.49
N LYS A 168 -24.12 -0.42 7.73
CA LYS A 168 -24.63 -1.06 8.96
C LYS A 168 -26.04 -0.55 9.40
N LYS A 169 -26.72 0.28 8.62
CA LYS A 169 -28.04 0.83 9.00
C LYS A 169 -29.25 0.08 8.48
N ASP A 170 -29.08 -0.93 7.62
CA ASP A 170 -30.17 -1.68 7.00
C ASP A 170 -30.10 -3.19 7.33
N GLY A 171 -29.94 -3.53 8.60
CA GLY A 171 -29.97 -4.92 9.10
C GLY A 171 -30.74 -5.01 10.42
#